data_dc36248b4bd3601a4f84151051747ced
#
_entry.id   dc36248b4bd3601a4f84151051747ced
#
_cell.length_a   1.000
_cell.length_b   1.000
_cell.length_c   1.000
_cell.angle_alpha   90.00
_cell.angle_beta   90.00
_cell.angle_gamma   90.00
#
_symmetry.space_group_name_H-M   'P 1'
#
loop_
_entity.id
_entity.type
_entity.pdbx_description
1 polymer ?
#
loop_
_entity_poly.entity_id
_entity_poly.type
_entity_poly.pdbx_seq_one_letter_code
_entity_poly.pdbx_strand_id
1 'polypeptide(L)'
;MNVPTVRDRIVQEAIRMVLEPVYEADFSQRSFGFRPCRCTMDAIRYLMDYATEHSKYFWVIEGDISAYFDTINHRKLMKLLRRRIDDEKLLDLIWKFLRAGVMERKLFKDTRLGTPQGGIVSPLLANVYLHELDRHMER
;
A
#
# COMPACT_ATOMS: atom_id res chain seq x y z
N MET A 1 12.53 -12.86 -7.76
CA MET A 1 12.43 -11.41 -7.47
C MET A 1 12.33 -10.69 -8.80
N ASN A 2 11.20 -10.05 -9.09
CA ASN A 2 11.05 -9.30 -10.35
C ASN A 2 11.50 -7.86 -10.11
N VAL A 3 12.60 -7.51 -10.74
CA VAL A 3 13.09 -6.13 -10.70
C VAL A 3 12.55 -5.41 -11.93
N PRO A 4 11.74 -4.36 -11.76
CA PRO A 4 11.26 -3.55 -12.88
C PRO A 4 12.44 -2.88 -13.59
N THR A 5 12.26 -2.56 -14.87
CA THR A 5 13.29 -1.86 -15.65
C THR A 5 13.55 -0.47 -15.06
N VAL A 6 14.71 0.12 -15.38
CA VAL A 6 15.03 1.49 -14.90
C VAL A 6 13.97 2.49 -15.37
N ARG A 7 13.47 2.35 -16.61
CA ARG A 7 12.39 3.23 -17.12
C ARG A 7 11.11 3.07 -16.32
N ASP A 8 10.69 1.83 -16.04
CA ASP A 8 9.50 1.57 -15.24
C ASP A 8 9.63 2.14 -13.81
N ARG A 9 10.83 2.03 -13.23
CA ARG A 9 11.12 2.59 -11.90
C ARG A 9 11.00 4.11 -11.87
N ILE A 10 11.50 4.81 -12.90
CA ILE A 10 11.37 6.27 -13.00
C ILE A 10 9.90 6.67 -13.10
N VAL A 11 9.12 5.99 -13.94
CA VAL A 11 7.69 6.28 -14.11
C VAL A 11 6.91 5.97 -12.82
N GLN A 12 7.20 4.85 -12.17
CA GLN A 12 6.57 4.50 -10.88
C GLN A 12 6.91 5.51 -9.79
N GLU A 13 8.14 6.03 -9.75
CA GLU A 13 8.52 7.07 -8.80
C GLU A 13 7.78 8.38 -9.08
N ALA A 14 7.66 8.78 -10.33
CA ALA A 14 6.87 9.95 -10.69
C ALA A 14 5.40 9.82 -10.26
N ILE A 15 4.79 8.64 -10.46
CA ILE A 15 3.45 8.34 -9.97
C ILE A 15 3.40 8.44 -8.43
N ARG A 16 4.37 7.84 -7.73
CA ARG A 16 4.45 7.89 -6.27
C ARG A 16 4.49 9.33 -5.76
N MET A 17 5.37 10.15 -6.34
CA MET A 17 5.53 11.57 -5.96
C MET A 17 4.23 12.38 -6.09
N VAL A 18 3.39 12.05 -7.07
CA VAL A 18 2.11 12.73 -7.28
C VAL A 18 1.03 12.21 -6.30
N LEU A 19 0.99 10.90 -6.10
CA LEU A 19 -0.07 10.27 -5.30
C LEU A 19 0.19 10.34 -3.79
N GLU A 20 1.44 10.23 -3.37
CA GLU A 20 1.81 10.17 -1.95
C GLU A 20 1.23 11.34 -1.14
N PRO A 21 1.41 12.62 -1.50
CA PRO A 21 0.86 13.71 -0.71
C PRO A 21 -0.68 13.71 -0.66
N VAL A 22 -1.33 13.19 -1.71
CA VAL A 22 -2.80 13.11 -1.77
C VAL A 22 -3.33 12.09 -0.76
N TYR A 23 -2.71 10.90 -0.67
CA TYR A 23 -3.15 9.83 0.24
C TYR A 23 -2.59 9.97 1.65
N GLU A 24 -1.41 10.58 1.83
CA GLU A 24 -0.86 10.88 3.15
C GLU A 24 -1.79 11.77 3.99
N ALA A 25 -2.54 12.65 3.35
CA ALA A 25 -3.53 13.48 4.02
C ALA A 25 -4.70 12.69 4.61
N ASP A 26 -4.98 11.50 4.05
CA ASP A 26 -6.12 10.67 4.44
C ASP A 26 -5.74 9.53 5.39
N PHE A 27 -4.49 9.06 5.35
CA PHE A 27 -4.08 7.88 6.11
C PHE A 27 -4.18 8.08 7.62
N SER A 28 -4.63 7.02 8.31
CA SER A 28 -4.71 6.98 9.76
C SER A 28 -3.39 7.36 10.43
N GLN A 29 -3.47 8.09 11.53
CA GLN A 29 -2.29 8.40 12.37
C GLN A 29 -1.68 7.14 12.99
N ARG A 30 -2.43 6.05 13.04
CA ARG A 30 -2.03 4.74 13.57
C ARG A 30 -1.39 3.82 12.52
N SER A 31 -1.31 4.25 11.27
CA SER A 31 -0.62 3.54 10.20
C SER A 31 0.82 4.03 10.08
N PHE A 32 1.80 3.13 10.19
CA PHE A 32 3.23 3.47 10.24
C PHE A 32 4.03 2.89 9.07
N GLY A 33 3.57 1.81 8.44
CA GLY A 33 4.32 1.10 7.41
C GLY A 33 4.44 1.88 6.10
N PHE A 34 5.64 1.93 5.51
CA PHE A 34 5.91 2.50 4.19
C PHE A 34 5.44 3.95 4.00
N ARG A 35 5.43 4.73 5.05
CA ARG A 35 5.02 6.14 5.02
C ARG A 35 6.22 7.07 5.24
N PRO A 36 6.24 8.26 4.62
CA PRO A 36 7.28 9.24 4.86
C PRO A 36 7.26 9.73 6.31
N CYS A 37 8.45 10.02 6.85
CA CYS A 37 8.63 10.52 8.22
C CYS A 37 8.03 9.63 9.33
N ARG A 38 7.82 8.33 9.05
CA ARG A 38 7.36 7.34 10.02
C ARG A 38 8.29 6.13 10.03
N CYS A 39 8.60 5.63 11.21
CA CYS A 39 9.47 4.47 11.37
C CYS A 39 8.91 3.47 12.38
N THR A 40 9.52 2.29 12.43
CA THR A 40 9.13 1.22 13.37
C THR A 40 9.19 1.69 14.82
N MET A 41 10.16 2.56 15.14
CA MET A 41 10.29 3.10 16.50
C MET A 41 9.09 3.96 16.91
N ASP A 42 8.50 4.69 15.97
CA ASP A 42 7.30 5.49 16.25
C ASP A 42 6.10 4.59 16.54
N ALA A 43 5.97 3.47 15.82
CA ALA A 43 4.95 2.46 16.11
C ALA A 43 5.13 1.85 17.50
N ILE A 44 6.37 1.53 17.88
CA ILE A 44 6.69 0.97 19.20
C ILE A 44 6.35 2.01 20.30
N ARG A 45 6.78 3.26 20.15
CA ARG A 45 6.45 4.32 21.11
C ARG A 45 4.94 4.48 21.27
N TYR A 46 4.22 4.51 20.15
CA TYR A 46 2.77 4.60 20.17
C TYR A 46 2.14 3.44 20.96
N LEU A 47 2.59 2.19 20.73
CA LEU A 47 2.11 1.05 21.51
C LEU A 47 2.48 1.13 22.99
N MET A 48 3.69 1.59 23.31
CA MET A 48 4.13 1.75 24.69
C MET A 48 3.27 2.77 25.45
N ASP A 49 2.87 3.86 24.81
CA ASP A 49 1.99 4.87 25.41
C ASP A 49 0.62 4.28 25.79
N TYR A 50 0.14 3.28 25.04
CA TYR A 50 -1.09 2.55 25.37
C TYR A 50 -0.90 1.39 26.37
N ALA A 51 0.30 0.84 26.45
CA ALA A 51 0.63 -0.31 27.30
C ALA A 51 1.19 0.08 28.69
N THR A 52 1.22 1.38 29.03
CA THR A 52 1.68 1.85 30.35
C THR A 52 0.70 1.46 31.46
N GLU A 53 1.19 1.38 32.69
CA GLU A 53 0.40 1.02 33.90
C GLU A 53 -0.85 1.87 34.12
N HIS A 54 -0.90 3.07 33.52
CA HIS A 54 -2.05 3.97 33.58
C HIS A 54 -3.06 3.72 32.46
N SER A 55 -2.77 2.84 31.51
CA SER A 55 -3.69 2.51 30.43
C SER A 55 -4.75 1.51 30.90
N LYS A 56 -5.98 1.68 30.41
CA LYS A 56 -7.07 0.72 30.68
C LYS A 56 -7.06 -0.51 29.76
N TYR A 57 -6.03 -0.62 28.89
CA TYR A 57 -5.94 -1.69 27.89
C TYR A 57 -5.03 -2.80 28.39
N PHE A 58 -5.61 -3.96 28.72
CA PHE A 58 -4.90 -5.14 29.21
C PHE A 58 -4.82 -6.27 28.19
N TRP A 59 -5.47 -6.11 27.06
CA TRP A 59 -5.57 -7.15 26.04
C TRP A 59 -5.07 -6.61 24.72
N VAL A 60 -4.24 -7.40 24.03
CA VAL A 60 -3.74 -7.13 22.68
C VAL A 60 -4.19 -8.25 21.77
N ILE A 61 -4.78 -7.88 20.64
CA ILE A 61 -5.11 -8.83 19.58
C ILE A 61 -4.12 -8.55 18.44
N GLU A 62 -3.28 -9.55 18.16
CA GLU A 62 -2.36 -9.50 17.03
C GLU A 62 -2.97 -10.18 15.82
N GLY A 63 -2.84 -9.56 14.66
CA GLY A 63 -3.30 -10.11 13.38
C GLY A 63 -2.30 -9.81 12.28
N ASP A 64 -2.07 -10.78 11.39
CA ASP A 64 -1.26 -10.62 10.20
C ASP A 64 -2.03 -11.05 8.95
N ILE A 65 -1.81 -10.34 7.84
CA ILE A 65 -2.44 -10.65 6.56
C ILE A 65 -1.45 -11.43 5.71
N SER A 66 -1.68 -12.73 5.60
CA SER A 66 -0.84 -13.61 4.80
C SER A 66 -0.79 -13.18 3.34
N ALA A 67 0.43 -13.10 2.79
CA ALA A 67 0.70 -12.77 1.39
C ALA A 67 -0.04 -11.50 0.91
N TYR A 68 -0.07 -10.47 1.75
CA TYR A 68 -0.88 -9.26 1.53
C TYR A 68 -0.68 -8.65 0.14
N PHE A 69 0.58 -8.40 -0.25
CA PHE A 69 0.91 -7.80 -1.55
C PHE A 69 0.46 -8.66 -2.75
N ASP A 70 0.42 -9.97 -2.59
CA ASP A 70 0.06 -10.92 -3.64
C ASP A 70 -1.46 -11.12 -3.76
N THR A 71 -2.23 -10.68 -2.76
CA THR A 71 -3.68 -10.90 -2.68
C THR A 71 -4.50 -9.65 -2.98
N ILE A 72 -3.89 -8.49 -3.16
CA ILE A 72 -4.58 -7.23 -3.47
C ILE A 72 -5.41 -7.39 -4.75
N ASN A 73 -6.70 -7.16 -4.64
CA ASN A 73 -7.60 -7.21 -5.78
C ASN A 73 -7.51 -5.92 -6.60
N HIS A 74 -7.02 -6.02 -7.85
CA HIS A 74 -6.82 -4.87 -8.72
C HIS A 74 -8.09 -4.03 -8.94
N ARG A 75 -9.24 -4.68 -9.16
CA ARG A 75 -10.51 -3.96 -9.40
C ARG A 75 -10.94 -3.17 -8.17
N LYS A 76 -10.80 -3.76 -6.97
CA LYS A 76 -11.11 -3.06 -5.73
C LYS A 76 -10.15 -1.88 -5.51
N LEU A 77 -8.85 -2.10 -5.71
CA LEU A 77 -7.85 -1.04 -5.62
C LEU A 77 -8.17 0.12 -6.57
N MET A 78 -8.44 -0.16 -7.85
CA MET A 78 -8.81 0.87 -8.83
C MET A 78 -10.08 1.63 -8.43
N LYS A 79 -11.06 0.95 -7.82
CA LYS A 79 -12.26 1.62 -7.28
C LYS A 79 -11.91 2.59 -6.15
N LEU A 80 -10.95 2.25 -5.30
CA LEU A 80 -10.47 3.14 -4.22
C LEU A 80 -9.73 4.34 -4.79
N LEU A 81 -8.84 4.11 -5.77
CA LEU A 81 -8.11 5.18 -6.43
C LEU A 81 -9.04 6.19 -7.12
N ARG A 82 -10.08 5.73 -7.80
CA ARG A 82 -11.10 6.59 -8.44
C ARG A 82 -11.90 7.47 -7.49
N ARG A 83 -11.85 7.23 -6.20
CA ARG A 83 -12.49 8.14 -5.23
C ARG A 83 -11.75 9.47 -5.07
N ARG A 84 -10.49 9.51 -5.46
CA ARG A 84 -9.60 10.67 -5.29
C ARG A 84 -8.97 11.15 -6.59
N ILE A 85 -8.96 10.33 -7.62
CA ILE A 85 -8.28 10.59 -8.89
C ILE A 85 -9.32 10.52 -10.01
N ASP A 86 -9.51 11.64 -10.71
CA ASP A 86 -10.39 11.74 -11.88
C ASP A 86 -9.62 11.56 -13.20
N ASP A 87 -8.28 11.64 -13.18
CA ASP A 87 -7.45 11.48 -14.37
C ASP A 87 -7.43 10.03 -14.86
N GLU A 88 -8.22 9.73 -15.88
CA GLU A 88 -8.30 8.39 -16.48
C GLU A 88 -6.97 7.95 -17.10
N LYS A 89 -6.11 8.86 -17.59
CA LYS A 89 -4.79 8.50 -18.14
C LYS A 89 -3.85 8.00 -17.04
N LEU A 90 -3.87 8.66 -15.90
CA LEU A 90 -3.10 8.21 -14.73
C LEU A 90 -3.62 6.88 -14.21
N LEU A 91 -4.93 6.71 -14.12
CA LEU A 91 -5.55 5.45 -13.70
C LEU A 91 -5.24 4.30 -14.67
N ASP A 92 -5.29 4.54 -15.98
CA ASP A 92 -4.90 3.56 -16.98
C ASP A 92 -3.42 3.16 -16.89
N LEU A 93 -2.56 4.12 -16.59
CA LEU A 93 -1.14 3.86 -16.39
C LEU A 93 -0.91 2.96 -15.16
N ILE A 94 -1.56 3.27 -14.04
CA ILE A 94 -1.51 2.42 -12.83
C ILE A 94 -2.05 1.02 -13.13
N TRP A 95 -3.16 0.94 -13.86
CA TRP A 95 -3.75 -0.34 -14.25
C TRP A 95 -2.80 -1.18 -15.09
N LYS A 96 -2.07 -0.57 -16.04
CA LYS A 96 -1.06 -1.25 -16.84
C LYS A 96 0.08 -1.78 -15.97
N PHE A 97 0.55 -1.04 -14.98
CA PHE A 97 1.56 -1.53 -14.03
C PHE A 97 1.05 -2.69 -13.18
N LEU A 98 -0.18 -2.63 -12.69
CA LEU A 98 -0.77 -3.74 -11.92
C LEU A 98 -0.89 -5.01 -12.77
N ARG A 99 -1.19 -4.87 -14.06
CA ARG A 99 -1.34 -5.99 -14.99
C ARG A 99 -0.05 -6.40 -15.71
N ALA A 100 1.03 -5.68 -15.54
CA ALA A 100 2.27 -5.92 -16.26
C ALA A 100 2.84 -7.34 -16.08
N GLY A 101 2.27 -8.12 -15.13
CA GLY A 101 2.61 -9.51 -14.94
C GLY A 101 4.04 -9.75 -14.46
N VAL A 102 4.35 -11.02 -14.31
CA VAL A 102 5.64 -11.51 -13.83
C VAL A 102 6.24 -12.42 -14.89
N MET A 103 7.46 -12.12 -15.32
CA MET A 103 8.20 -13.03 -16.19
C MET A 103 8.94 -14.07 -15.33
N GLU A 104 8.37 -15.27 -15.23
CA GLU A 104 8.98 -16.39 -14.52
C GLU A 104 9.52 -17.40 -15.52
N ARG A 105 10.84 -17.67 -15.50
CA ARG A 105 11.52 -18.64 -16.38
C ARG A 105 11.17 -18.50 -17.87
N LYS A 106 11.14 -17.25 -18.39
CA LYS A 106 10.74 -16.90 -19.77
C LYS A 106 9.26 -17.14 -20.13
N LEU A 107 8.41 -17.44 -19.16
CA LEU A 107 6.96 -17.51 -19.34
C LEU A 107 6.31 -16.28 -18.73
N PHE A 108 5.51 -15.58 -19.52
CA PHE A 108 4.72 -14.44 -19.05
C PHE A 108 3.49 -14.96 -18.31
N LYS A 109 3.36 -14.60 -17.03
CA LYS A 109 2.14 -14.85 -16.25
C LYS A 109 1.38 -13.54 -16.07
N ASP A 110 0.18 -13.48 -16.61
CA ASP A 110 -0.74 -12.37 -16.38
C ASP A 110 -1.20 -12.40 -14.92
N THR A 111 -0.93 -11.33 -14.16
CA THR A 111 -1.34 -11.22 -12.75
C THR A 111 -2.72 -10.58 -12.66
N ARG A 112 -3.68 -11.32 -12.11
CA ARG A 112 -5.03 -10.81 -11.83
C ARG A 112 -5.18 -10.26 -10.41
N LEU A 113 -4.23 -10.58 -9.53
CA LEU A 113 -4.16 -10.20 -8.13
C LEU A 113 -2.73 -9.77 -7.80
N GLY A 114 -2.62 -8.96 -6.77
CA GLY A 114 -1.34 -8.54 -6.20
C GLY A 114 -0.73 -7.31 -6.88
N THR A 115 0.23 -6.72 -6.18
CA THR A 115 1.06 -5.65 -6.72
C THR A 115 2.42 -6.23 -7.12
N PRO A 116 3.06 -5.76 -8.21
CA PRO A 116 4.37 -6.25 -8.61
C PRO A 116 5.37 -6.14 -7.44
N GLN A 117 5.92 -7.27 -7.01
CA GLN A 117 6.95 -7.28 -5.96
C GLN A 117 8.18 -6.52 -6.46
N GLY A 118 8.64 -5.54 -5.67
CA GLY A 118 9.76 -4.66 -6.02
C GLY A 118 9.37 -3.41 -6.83
N GLY A 119 8.08 -3.19 -7.08
CA GLY A 119 7.59 -1.93 -7.63
C GLY A 119 7.67 -0.78 -6.61
N ILE A 120 8.18 0.38 -7.03
CA ILE A 120 8.35 1.56 -6.16
C ILE A 120 7.00 2.10 -5.66
N VAL A 121 5.96 2.04 -6.48
CA VAL A 121 4.61 2.51 -6.13
C VAL A 121 3.81 1.48 -5.33
N SER A 122 4.23 0.21 -5.33
CA SER A 122 3.47 -0.89 -4.70
C SER A 122 3.18 -0.68 -3.22
N PRO A 123 4.12 -0.21 -2.37
CA PRO A 123 3.83 0.05 -0.96
C PRO A 123 2.74 1.11 -0.74
N LEU A 124 2.76 2.19 -1.54
CA LEU A 124 1.74 3.22 -1.46
C LEU A 124 0.35 2.68 -1.84
N LEU A 125 0.28 1.91 -2.94
CA LEU A 125 -0.99 1.29 -3.37
C LEU A 125 -1.51 0.28 -2.35
N ALA A 126 -0.62 -0.45 -1.69
CA ALA A 126 -0.97 -1.34 -0.59
C ALA A 126 -1.55 -0.54 0.59
N ASN A 127 -0.92 0.57 0.99
CA ASN A 127 -1.46 1.42 2.05
C ASN A 127 -2.83 1.99 1.69
N VAL A 128 -3.06 2.42 0.45
CA VAL A 128 -4.39 2.86 -0.03
C VAL A 128 -5.44 1.75 0.14
N TYR A 129 -5.07 0.51 -0.16
CA TYR A 129 -5.98 -0.62 -0.02
C TYR A 129 -6.25 -0.97 1.45
N LEU A 130 -5.21 -0.95 2.30
CA LEU A 130 -5.30 -1.27 3.72
C LEU A 130 -6.02 -0.18 4.53
N HIS A 131 -5.96 1.07 4.10
CA HIS A 131 -6.63 2.18 4.75
C HIS A 131 -8.14 1.96 4.94
N GLU A 132 -8.80 1.16 4.09
CA GLU A 132 -10.21 0.80 4.29
C GLU A 132 -10.40 -0.05 5.57
N LEU A 133 -9.42 -0.87 5.95
CA LEU A 133 -9.43 -1.59 7.21
C LEU A 133 -9.23 -0.61 8.39
N ASP A 134 -8.25 0.30 8.29
CA ASP A 134 -8.01 1.31 9.32
C ASP A 134 -9.30 2.09 9.61
N ARG A 135 -9.96 2.58 8.56
CA ARG A 135 -11.25 3.29 8.68
C ARG A 135 -12.36 2.45 9.30
N HIS A 136 -12.33 1.14 9.09
CA HIS A 136 -13.31 0.24 9.72
C HIS A 136 -13.04 0.06 11.20
N MET A 137 -11.77 -0.06 11.58
CA MET A 137 -11.35 -0.23 12.98
C MET A 137 -11.49 1.03 13.83
N GLU A 138 -11.51 2.21 13.21
CA GLU A 138 -11.67 3.50 13.90
C GLU A 138 -13.12 3.93 14.12
N ARG A 139 -14.09 3.17 13.61
CA ARG A 139 -15.54 3.39 13.82
C ARG A 139 -16.04 2.75 15.10
#